data_2543733280fc4f27371032d3c47cd40d
#
_entry.id   2543733280fc4f27371032d3c47cd40d
#
_cell.length_a   1.000
_cell.length_b   1.000
_cell.length_c   1.000
_cell.angle_alpha   90.00
_cell.angle_beta   90.00
_cell.angle_gamma   90.00
#
_symmetry.space_group_name_H-M   'P 1'
#
loop_
_entity.id
_entity.type
_entity.pdbx_description
1 polymer ?
#
loop_
_entity_poly.entity_id
_entity_poly.type
_entity_poly.pdbx_seq_one_letter_code
_entity_poly.pdbx_strand_id
1 'polypeptide(L)'
;MSEAPDVQLPKLSREQLLWIVGALLLTGWLVWLLAPVLTPFMISALLAYMADPVVTRLQRWMRRDVAVSLVFLLVFALLTLTVLLIVPVLVRETVDLFNRLPAYFEQLQERLQPLAEKHLGWEFDLATFDAARLREILEENFANVAAAGRATWGYISESGGRFVIWITGMFLVPLVTFYLMRDWHRLLDALRDMLPRNIEPTVVRLTRECDEALGGFLRGQLLVMLGQGTIYAVGLWLIGLNNGIAIGMIAGLVSFVPYLGAITGVALAMVTAIIQNFDFWFLFSVAVVFTVGQLVESFLLTPNLIGDRIGMHPVLVVFTVLAGGQLFGFIGVLLALPVAAAGTVLVRFFYRSYKQSRIYAEQQGRSAPAETTD
;
A
#
# COMPACT_ATOMS: atom_id res chain seq x y z
N MET A 1 27.35 28.53 -11.33
CA MET A 1 27.51 27.86 -10.03
C MET A 1 27.09 28.89 -8.99
N SER A 2 25.85 28.86 -8.55
CA SER A 2 25.33 29.76 -7.52
C SER A 2 25.60 29.10 -6.19
N GLU A 3 26.39 29.76 -5.34
CA GLU A 3 26.66 29.32 -3.97
C GLU A 3 25.32 29.20 -3.20
N ALA A 4 25.08 27.99 -2.72
CA ALA A 4 23.94 27.76 -1.83
C ALA A 4 24.18 28.51 -0.50
N PRO A 5 23.18 29.21 0.04
CA PRO A 5 23.34 29.96 1.29
C PRO A 5 23.75 29.01 2.42
N ASP A 6 24.82 29.43 3.12
CA ASP A 6 25.43 28.72 4.25
C ASP A 6 24.40 28.63 5.39
N VAL A 7 23.69 27.53 5.51
CA VAL A 7 22.77 27.29 6.61
C VAL A 7 23.58 26.90 7.83
N GLN A 8 24.01 27.88 8.59
CA GLN A 8 24.66 27.65 9.86
C GLN A 8 23.63 27.08 10.86
N LEU A 9 23.72 25.78 11.11
CA LEU A 9 22.93 25.17 12.19
C LEU A 9 23.44 25.74 13.52
N PRO A 10 22.55 26.35 14.35
CA PRO A 10 22.94 26.89 15.65
C PRO A 10 23.50 25.76 16.53
N LYS A 11 24.53 26.05 17.33
CA LYS A 11 25.03 25.10 18.35
C LYS A 11 23.92 24.89 19.36
N LEU A 12 23.26 23.74 19.27
CA LEU A 12 22.22 23.36 20.21
C LEU A 12 22.86 23.10 21.58
N SER A 13 22.39 23.82 22.62
CA SER A 13 22.75 23.51 23.99
C SER A 13 22.19 22.14 24.38
N ARG A 14 22.77 21.49 25.41
CA ARG A 14 22.23 20.22 25.93
C ARG A 14 20.75 20.33 26.32
N GLU A 15 20.36 21.45 26.87
CA GLU A 15 18.97 21.74 27.23
C GLU A 15 18.06 21.82 26.00
N GLN A 16 18.50 22.52 24.93
CA GLN A 16 17.75 22.59 23.67
C GLN A 16 17.60 21.20 23.02
N LEU A 17 18.65 20.37 23.07
CA LEU A 17 18.57 18.99 22.59
C LEU A 17 17.54 18.16 23.37
N LEU A 18 17.53 18.27 24.70
CA LEU A 18 16.54 17.60 25.57
C LEU A 18 15.12 18.06 25.26
N TRP A 19 14.90 19.38 25.07
CA TRP A 19 13.59 19.91 24.68
C TRP A 19 13.15 19.42 23.31
N ILE A 20 14.05 19.36 22.32
CA ILE A 20 13.75 18.84 20.98
C ILE A 20 13.39 17.34 21.04
N VAL A 21 14.18 16.54 21.77
CA VAL A 21 13.90 15.12 21.95
C VAL A 21 12.57 14.92 22.69
N GLY A 22 12.33 15.68 23.76
CA GLY A 22 11.07 15.65 24.51
C GLY A 22 9.86 16.01 23.62
N ALA A 23 9.99 17.06 22.81
CA ALA A 23 8.96 17.47 21.87
C ALA A 23 8.70 16.40 20.78
N LEU A 24 9.74 15.77 20.24
CA LEU A 24 9.61 14.69 19.28
C LEU A 24 8.92 13.47 19.88
N LEU A 25 9.29 13.07 21.09
CA LEU A 25 8.64 11.96 21.80
C LEU A 25 7.18 12.26 22.11
N LEU A 26 6.89 13.45 22.58
CA LEU A 26 5.51 13.91 22.82
C LEU A 26 4.68 13.93 21.55
N THR A 27 5.23 14.46 20.46
CA THR A 27 4.56 14.47 19.15
C THR A 27 4.32 13.05 18.64
N GLY A 28 5.31 12.17 18.73
CA GLY A 28 5.16 10.76 18.34
C GLY A 28 4.09 10.03 19.16
N TRP A 29 4.07 10.26 20.48
CA TRP A 29 3.05 9.71 21.36
C TRP A 29 1.65 10.28 21.05
N LEU A 30 1.54 11.58 20.78
CA LEU A 30 0.29 12.21 20.40
C LEU A 30 -0.23 11.70 19.05
N VAL A 31 0.64 11.54 18.05
CA VAL A 31 0.29 10.95 16.75
C VAL A 31 -0.20 9.51 16.93
N TRP A 32 0.47 8.72 17.75
CA TRP A 32 0.03 7.36 18.06
C TRP A 32 -1.34 7.32 18.75
N LEU A 33 -1.58 8.21 19.71
CA LEU A 33 -2.85 8.33 20.41
C LEU A 33 -3.98 8.77 19.48
N LEU A 34 -3.69 9.69 18.56
CA LEU A 34 -4.66 10.24 17.61
C LEU A 34 -4.73 9.42 16.29
N ALA A 35 -3.94 8.34 16.15
CA ALA A 35 -3.90 7.54 14.93
C ALA A 35 -5.30 7.13 14.40
N PRO A 36 -6.27 6.68 15.24
CA PRO A 36 -7.62 6.35 14.75
C PRO A 36 -8.37 7.54 14.15
N VAL A 37 -8.14 8.73 14.70
CA VAL A 37 -8.76 9.97 14.20
C VAL A 37 -8.04 10.49 12.96
N LEU A 38 -6.71 10.40 12.91
CA LEU A 38 -5.90 10.85 11.79
C LEU A 38 -6.09 9.99 10.53
N THR A 39 -6.38 8.70 10.71
CA THR A 39 -6.52 7.73 9.61
C THR A 39 -7.48 8.20 8.51
N PRO A 40 -8.76 8.57 8.77
CA PRO A 40 -9.65 9.08 7.72
C PRO A 40 -9.15 10.37 7.06
N PHE A 41 -8.46 11.24 7.79
CA PHE A 41 -7.85 12.45 7.20
C PHE A 41 -6.69 12.12 6.26
N MET A 42 -5.86 11.15 6.61
CA MET A 42 -4.76 10.67 5.76
C MET A 42 -5.28 10.05 4.46
N ILE A 43 -6.34 9.22 4.54
CA ILE A 43 -7.01 8.67 3.35
C ILE A 43 -7.54 9.79 2.47
N SER A 44 -8.25 10.74 3.08
CA SER A 44 -8.84 11.88 2.39
C SER A 44 -7.80 12.74 1.71
N ALA A 45 -6.68 13.00 2.38
CA ALA A 45 -5.56 13.74 1.82
C ALA A 45 -4.91 13.01 0.64
N LEU A 46 -4.72 11.69 0.74
CA LEU A 46 -4.21 10.88 -0.36
C LEU A 46 -5.13 10.92 -1.57
N LEU A 47 -6.44 10.69 -1.36
CA LEU A 47 -7.44 10.73 -2.44
C LEU A 47 -7.51 12.11 -3.08
N ALA A 48 -7.54 13.18 -2.27
CA ALA A 48 -7.55 14.55 -2.77
C ALA A 48 -6.27 14.86 -3.57
N TYR A 49 -5.11 14.47 -3.06
CA TYR A 49 -3.83 14.65 -3.74
C TYR A 49 -3.77 13.91 -5.08
N MET A 50 -4.22 12.65 -5.12
CA MET A 50 -4.27 11.85 -6.36
C MET A 50 -5.24 12.43 -7.40
N ALA A 51 -6.33 13.03 -6.94
CA ALA A 51 -7.36 13.63 -7.79
C ALA A 51 -7.00 15.04 -8.28
N ASP A 52 -6.16 15.81 -7.55
CA ASP A 52 -5.82 17.21 -7.86
C ASP A 52 -5.30 17.44 -9.30
N PRO A 53 -4.42 16.59 -9.87
CA PRO A 53 -3.98 16.76 -11.27
C PRO A 53 -5.14 16.69 -12.30
N VAL A 54 -6.17 15.89 -12.00
CA VAL A 54 -7.36 15.76 -12.85
C VAL A 54 -8.24 17.02 -12.70
N VAL A 55 -8.45 17.46 -11.46
CA VAL A 55 -9.17 18.70 -11.15
C VAL A 55 -8.51 19.89 -11.83
N THR A 56 -7.19 20.02 -11.71
CA THR A 56 -6.41 21.13 -12.29
C THR A 56 -6.48 21.14 -13.82
N ARG A 57 -6.50 19.97 -14.49
CA ARG A 57 -6.71 19.89 -15.94
C ARG A 57 -8.12 20.32 -16.32
N LEU A 58 -9.12 19.89 -15.56
CA LEU A 58 -10.53 20.15 -15.85
C LEU A 58 -10.90 21.62 -15.59
N GLN A 59 -10.22 22.29 -14.66
CA GLN A 59 -10.34 23.73 -14.39
C GLN A 59 -10.03 24.61 -15.61
N ARG A 60 -9.31 24.12 -16.61
CA ARG A 60 -9.08 24.86 -17.85
C ARG A 60 -10.35 25.06 -18.66
N TRP A 61 -11.39 24.23 -18.41
CA TRP A 61 -12.62 24.17 -19.20
C TRP A 61 -13.85 24.60 -18.37
N MET A 62 -13.75 24.56 -17.05
CA MET A 62 -14.87 24.84 -16.15
C MET A 62 -14.43 25.46 -14.82
N ARG A 63 -15.41 26.00 -14.06
CA ARG A 63 -15.13 26.56 -12.73
C ARG A 63 -14.62 25.49 -11.77
N ARG A 64 -13.73 25.87 -10.84
CA ARG A 64 -13.10 24.95 -9.88
C ARG A 64 -14.12 24.09 -9.12
N ASP A 65 -15.17 24.72 -8.60
CA ASP A 65 -16.20 24.02 -7.80
C ASP A 65 -16.86 22.88 -8.62
N VAL A 66 -17.14 23.13 -9.91
CA VAL A 66 -17.74 22.14 -10.81
C VAL A 66 -16.73 21.02 -11.13
N ALA A 67 -15.48 21.39 -11.42
CA ALA A 67 -14.41 20.43 -11.67
C ALA A 67 -14.18 19.51 -10.47
N VAL A 68 -14.12 20.07 -9.28
CA VAL A 68 -13.99 19.30 -8.03
C VAL A 68 -15.17 18.37 -7.82
N SER A 69 -16.41 18.87 -7.97
CA SER A 69 -17.62 18.04 -7.80
C SER A 69 -17.66 16.88 -8.78
N LEU A 70 -17.30 17.11 -10.05
CA LEU A 70 -17.30 16.07 -11.08
C LEU A 70 -16.22 15.02 -10.82
N VAL A 71 -14.99 15.45 -10.52
CA VAL A 71 -13.87 14.52 -10.21
C VAL A 71 -14.14 13.76 -8.92
N PHE A 72 -14.67 14.41 -7.90
CA PHE A 72 -15.09 13.77 -6.65
C PHE A 72 -16.11 12.67 -6.92
N LEU A 73 -17.18 12.99 -7.67
CA LEU A 73 -18.21 12.02 -8.00
C LEU A 73 -17.65 10.85 -8.82
N LEU A 74 -16.77 11.13 -9.77
CA LEU A 74 -16.09 10.10 -10.57
C LEU A 74 -15.22 9.18 -9.68
N VAL A 75 -14.40 9.74 -8.80
CA VAL A 75 -13.51 8.95 -7.92
C VAL A 75 -14.33 8.07 -6.98
N PHE A 76 -15.37 8.62 -6.34
CA PHE A 76 -16.21 7.85 -5.43
C PHE A 76 -17.09 6.84 -6.17
N ALA A 77 -17.59 7.16 -7.36
CA ALA A 77 -18.31 6.19 -8.20
C ALA A 77 -17.39 5.03 -8.60
N LEU A 78 -16.13 5.33 -8.99
CA LEU A 78 -15.15 4.29 -9.34
C LEU A 78 -14.79 3.42 -8.14
N LEU A 79 -14.56 4.01 -6.97
CA LEU A 79 -14.31 3.26 -5.72
C LEU A 79 -15.49 2.37 -5.35
N THR A 80 -16.70 2.92 -5.40
CA THR A 80 -17.93 2.15 -5.12
C THR A 80 -18.10 1.01 -6.11
N LEU A 81 -17.92 1.28 -7.41
CA LEU A 81 -18.00 0.25 -8.45
C LEU A 81 -16.95 -0.84 -8.24
N THR A 82 -15.72 -0.46 -7.89
CA THR A 82 -14.64 -1.40 -7.57
C THR A 82 -15.03 -2.33 -6.42
N VAL A 83 -15.55 -1.78 -5.33
CA VAL A 83 -16.02 -2.56 -4.18
C VAL A 83 -17.18 -3.49 -4.58
N LEU A 84 -18.17 -2.97 -5.32
CA LEU A 84 -19.34 -3.76 -5.77
C LEU A 84 -18.97 -4.90 -6.73
N LEU A 85 -17.88 -4.76 -7.50
CA LEU A 85 -17.40 -5.81 -8.40
C LEU A 85 -16.49 -6.81 -7.68
N ILE A 86 -15.58 -6.32 -6.83
CA ILE A 86 -14.56 -7.17 -6.18
C ILE A 86 -15.17 -8.01 -5.05
N VAL A 87 -15.95 -7.41 -4.16
CA VAL A 87 -16.47 -8.11 -2.98
C VAL A 87 -17.34 -9.33 -3.35
N PRO A 88 -18.29 -9.26 -4.29
CA PRO A 88 -19.06 -10.43 -4.68
C PRO A 88 -18.21 -11.54 -5.31
N VAL A 89 -17.19 -11.19 -6.09
CA VAL A 89 -16.26 -12.18 -6.67
C VAL A 89 -15.49 -12.88 -5.58
N LEU A 90 -14.86 -12.12 -4.67
CA LEU A 90 -14.11 -12.69 -3.53
C LEU A 90 -14.98 -13.62 -2.69
N VAL A 91 -16.20 -13.18 -2.36
CA VAL A 91 -17.14 -14.00 -1.55
C VAL A 91 -17.51 -15.28 -2.29
N ARG A 92 -17.89 -15.20 -3.57
CA ARG A 92 -18.26 -16.38 -4.36
C ARG A 92 -17.11 -17.36 -4.48
N GLU A 93 -15.92 -16.91 -4.89
CA GLU A 93 -14.75 -17.78 -5.05
C GLU A 93 -14.36 -18.44 -3.72
N THR A 94 -14.43 -17.69 -2.63
CA THR A 94 -14.13 -18.24 -1.30
C THR A 94 -15.17 -19.30 -0.90
N VAL A 95 -16.46 -19.03 -1.06
CA VAL A 95 -17.53 -19.97 -0.74
C VAL A 95 -17.48 -21.22 -1.63
N ASP A 96 -17.25 -21.04 -2.94
CA ASP A 96 -17.13 -22.15 -3.90
C ASP A 96 -15.90 -23.03 -3.59
N LEU A 97 -14.78 -22.43 -3.18
CA LEU A 97 -13.63 -23.17 -2.68
C LEU A 97 -14.00 -24.06 -1.50
N PHE A 98 -14.58 -23.46 -0.45
CA PHE A 98 -14.93 -24.20 0.77
C PHE A 98 -15.92 -25.34 0.49
N ASN A 99 -16.90 -25.12 -0.37
CA ASN A 99 -17.90 -26.16 -0.72
C ASN A 99 -17.30 -27.33 -1.51
N ARG A 100 -16.24 -27.09 -2.29
CA ARG A 100 -15.61 -28.12 -3.15
C ARG A 100 -14.36 -28.74 -2.54
N LEU A 101 -13.79 -28.14 -1.50
CA LEU A 101 -12.59 -28.63 -0.83
C LEU A 101 -12.66 -30.13 -0.46
N PRO A 102 -13.76 -30.65 0.14
CA PRO A 102 -13.89 -32.08 0.46
C PRO A 102 -13.76 -32.98 -0.76
N ALA A 103 -14.44 -32.64 -1.85
CA ALA A 103 -14.38 -33.40 -3.10
C ALA A 103 -12.96 -33.42 -3.73
N TYR A 104 -12.18 -32.35 -3.52
CA TYR A 104 -10.77 -32.33 -3.99
C TYR A 104 -9.86 -33.21 -3.16
N PHE A 105 -10.07 -33.29 -1.85
CA PHE A 105 -9.33 -34.22 -1.00
C PHE A 105 -9.62 -35.67 -1.41
N GLU A 106 -10.87 -36.01 -1.69
CA GLU A 106 -11.24 -37.34 -2.20
C GLU A 106 -10.54 -37.64 -3.54
N GLN A 107 -10.60 -36.73 -4.50
CA GLN A 107 -9.91 -36.91 -5.80
C GLN A 107 -8.39 -36.95 -5.66
N LEU A 108 -7.80 -36.19 -4.76
CA LEU A 108 -6.38 -36.21 -4.49
C LEU A 108 -5.96 -37.54 -3.89
N GLN A 109 -6.74 -38.04 -2.96
CA GLN A 109 -6.53 -39.36 -2.35
C GLN A 109 -6.59 -40.47 -3.41
N GLU A 110 -7.64 -40.49 -4.24
CA GLU A 110 -7.77 -41.48 -5.34
C GLU A 110 -6.63 -41.45 -6.33
N ARG A 111 -6.03 -40.29 -6.61
CA ARG A 111 -4.92 -40.15 -7.56
C ARG A 111 -3.54 -40.35 -6.94
N LEU A 112 -3.32 -39.92 -5.70
CA LEU A 112 -2.03 -40.02 -5.03
C LEU A 112 -1.79 -41.41 -4.43
N GLN A 113 -2.82 -42.09 -3.97
CA GLN A 113 -2.69 -43.41 -3.35
C GLN A 113 -1.97 -44.41 -4.27
N PRO A 114 -2.35 -44.62 -5.56
CA PRO A 114 -1.66 -45.56 -6.44
C PRO A 114 -0.23 -45.14 -6.83
N LEU A 115 0.06 -43.80 -6.78
CA LEU A 115 1.41 -43.31 -7.07
C LEU A 115 2.34 -43.45 -5.86
N ALA A 116 1.83 -43.26 -4.65
CA ALA A 116 2.56 -43.42 -3.39
C ALA A 116 2.89 -44.90 -3.12
N GLU A 117 1.93 -45.81 -3.35
CA GLU A 117 2.16 -47.25 -3.24
C GLU A 117 3.20 -47.75 -4.26
N LYS A 118 3.16 -47.24 -5.51
CA LYS A 118 4.02 -47.73 -6.61
C LYS A 118 5.46 -47.21 -6.55
N HIS A 119 5.70 -45.98 -6.00
CA HIS A 119 7.02 -45.34 -6.08
C HIS A 119 7.72 -45.14 -4.71
N LEU A 120 6.99 -45.08 -3.61
CA LEU A 120 7.56 -44.79 -2.30
C LEU A 120 7.41 -45.92 -1.28
N GLY A 121 6.58 -46.95 -1.56
CA GLY A 121 6.36 -48.07 -0.62
C GLY A 121 5.82 -47.61 0.75
N TRP A 122 5.31 -46.39 0.83
CA TRP A 122 4.73 -45.84 2.05
C TRP A 122 3.21 -45.98 1.94
N GLU A 123 2.64 -46.73 2.86
CA GLU A 123 1.21 -46.58 3.16
C GLU A 123 0.97 -45.18 3.72
N PHE A 124 0.74 -44.23 2.82
CA PHE A 124 0.24 -42.92 3.22
C PHE A 124 -1.21 -43.13 3.66
N ASP A 125 -1.38 -43.40 4.96
CA ASP A 125 -2.71 -43.42 5.56
C ASP A 125 -3.27 -41.97 5.62
N LEU A 126 -3.71 -41.48 4.45
CA LEU A 126 -4.45 -40.21 4.34
C LEU A 126 -5.83 -40.32 5.01
N ALA A 127 -6.24 -41.50 5.48
CA ALA A 127 -7.43 -41.67 6.28
C ALA A 127 -7.34 -41.01 7.66
N THR A 128 -6.11 -40.67 8.11
CA THR A 128 -5.96 -39.78 9.28
C THR A 128 -6.33 -38.32 8.97
N PHE A 129 -6.37 -37.93 7.69
CA PHE A 129 -6.97 -36.66 7.26
C PHE A 129 -8.47 -36.87 7.00
N ASP A 130 -9.21 -37.01 8.10
CA ASP A 130 -10.67 -37.12 8.06
C ASP A 130 -11.28 -35.89 7.37
N ALA A 131 -11.73 -36.08 6.12
CA ALA A 131 -12.39 -35.03 5.35
C ALA A 131 -13.61 -34.45 6.11
N ALA A 132 -14.26 -35.28 6.97
CA ALA A 132 -15.32 -34.85 7.85
C ALA A 132 -14.78 -33.89 8.95
N ARG A 133 -13.60 -34.19 9.49
CA ARG A 133 -12.94 -33.35 10.51
C ARG A 133 -12.42 -32.04 9.93
N LEU A 134 -11.90 -32.09 8.69
CA LEU A 134 -11.54 -30.86 7.97
C LEU A 134 -12.77 -30.02 7.67
N ARG A 135 -13.86 -30.63 7.26
CA ARG A 135 -15.15 -29.99 7.05
C ARG A 135 -15.69 -29.37 8.35
N GLU A 136 -15.61 -30.08 9.45
CA GLU A 136 -15.99 -29.60 10.78
C GLU A 136 -15.15 -28.39 11.20
N ILE A 137 -13.81 -28.45 11.06
CA ILE A 137 -12.87 -27.34 11.33
C ILE A 137 -13.17 -26.15 10.40
N LEU A 138 -13.46 -26.41 9.13
CA LEU A 138 -13.76 -25.36 8.16
C LEU A 138 -15.14 -24.75 8.43
N GLU A 139 -16.18 -25.56 8.69
CA GLU A 139 -17.50 -25.09 9.05
C GLU A 139 -17.48 -24.28 10.37
N GLU A 140 -16.72 -24.73 11.36
CA GLU A 140 -16.53 -24.02 12.62
C GLU A 140 -15.77 -22.69 12.42
N ASN A 141 -14.68 -22.69 11.65
CA ASN A 141 -13.94 -21.45 11.36
C ASN A 141 -14.75 -20.52 10.45
N PHE A 142 -15.51 -21.06 9.49
CA PHE A 142 -16.38 -20.24 8.64
C PHE A 142 -17.57 -19.70 9.41
N ALA A 143 -18.16 -20.52 10.29
CA ALA A 143 -19.16 -20.05 11.24
C ALA A 143 -18.59 -18.98 12.17
N ASN A 144 -17.33 -19.12 12.60
CA ASN A 144 -16.64 -18.13 13.41
C ASN A 144 -16.34 -16.85 12.60
N VAL A 145 -15.92 -16.94 11.34
CA VAL A 145 -15.74 -15.78 10.44
C VAL A 145 -17.09 -15.12 10.13
N ALA A 146 -18.11 -15.90 9.81
CA ALA A 146 -19.47 -15.39 9.61
C ALA A 146 -20.10 -14.88 10.90
N ALA A 147 -19.81 -15.51 12.05
CA ALA A 147 -20.19 -15.03 13.37
C ALA A 147 -19.39 -13.78 13.75
N ALA A 148 -18.10 -13.70 13.42
CA ALA A 148 -17.30 -12.49 13.57
C ALA A 148 -17.83 -11.36 12.67
N GLY A 149 -18.23 -11.64 11.43
CA GLY A 149 -18.92 -10.69 10.55
C GLY A 149 -20.26 -10.24 11.15
N ARG A 150 -21.07 -11.16 11.64
CA ARG A 150 -22.34 -10.86 12.32
C ARG A 150 -22.11 -10.22 13.69
N ALA A 151 -21.12 -10.69 14.44
CA ALA A 151 -20.73 -10.07 15.71
C ALA A 151 -20.17 -8.67 15.48
N THR A 152 -19.37 -8.46 14.42
CA THR A 152 -18.91 -7.11 14.04
C THR A 152 -20.12 -6.22 13.72
N TRP A 153 -21.13 -6.74 13.01
CA TRP A 153 -22.37 -6.02 12.78
C TRP A 153 -23.19 -5.83 14.08
N GLY A 154 -23.27 -6.85 14.93
CA GLY A 154 -23.87 -6.77 16.27
C GLY A 154 -23.10 -5.82 17.20
N TYR A 155 -21.78 -5.92 17.21
CA TYR A 155 -20.91 -4.99 17.97
C TYR A 155 -21.00 -3.54 17.47
N ILE A 156 -21.19 -3.34 16.16
CA ILE A 156 -21.48 -2.03 15.58
C ILE A 156 -22.84 -1.53 16.06
N SER A 157 -23.83 -2.41 16.14
CA SER A 157 -25.21 -2.11 16.52
C SER A 157 -25.37 -1.92 18.05
N GLU A 158 -24.71 -2.73 18.88
CA GLU A 158 -24.79 -2.67 20.34
C GLU A 158 -23.85 -1.65 20.99
N SER A 159 -22.68 -1.40 20.40
CA SER A 159 -21.73 -0.37 20.86
C SER A 159 -21.94 0.92 20.08
N GLY A 160 -22.90 1.74 20.48
CA GLY A 160 -23.18 3.04 19.82
C GLY A 160 -21.93 3.88 19.50
N GLY A 161 -20.84 3.73 20.28
CA GLY A 161 -19.57 4.39 20.02
C GLY A 161 -18.83 3.90 18.74
N ARG A 162 -18.82 2.59 18.46
CA ARG A 162 -18.16 2.03 17.25
C ARG A 162 -18.98 2.27 15.99
N PHE A 163 -20.30 2.24 16.11
CA PHE A 163 -21.21 2.63 15.03
C PHE A 163 -20.98 4.10 14.62
N VAL A 164 -20.83 4.98 15.60
CA VAL A 164 -20.48 6.40 15.35
C VAL A 164 -19.12 6.50 14.65
N ILE A 165 -18.10 5.76 15.07
CA ILE A 165 -16.80 5.75 14.42
C ILE A 165 -16.89 5.26 12.97
N TRP A 166 -17.66 4.20 12.71
CA TRP A 166 -17.84 3.65 11.36
C TRP A 166 -18.62 4.60 10.44
N ILE A 167 -19.76 5.14 10.92
CA ILE A 167 -20.52 6.17 10.19
C ILE A 167 -19.65 7.42 9.99
N THR A 168 -18.96 7.87 11.03
CA THR A 168 -18.08 9.02 10.95
C THR A 168 -17.01 8.79 9.88
N GLY A 169 -16.36 7.63 9.83
CA GLY A 169 -15.40 7.27 8.79
C GLY A 169 -16.02 7.26 7.40
N MET A 170 -17.21 6.68 7.26
CA MET A 170 -17.93 6.58 5.99
C MET A 170 -18.32 7.94 5.40
N PHE A 171 -18.71 8.90 6.25
CA PHE A 171 -19.06 10.26 5.82
C PHE A 171 -17.88 11.22 5.86
N LEU A 172 -16.97 11.03 6.82
CA LEU A 172 -15.84 11.94 7.02
C LEU A 172 -14.84 11.87 5.86
N VAL A 173 -14.53 10.65 5.36
CA VAL A 173 -13.59 10.50 4.25
C VAL A 173 -14.08 11.22 2.99
N PRO A 174 -15.29 11.00 2.48
CA PRO A 174 -15.82 11.77 1.36
C PRO A 174 -15.85 13.28 1.62
N LEU A 175 -16.34 13.68 2.79
CA LEU A 175 -16.47 15.08 3.15
C LEU A 175 -15.10 15.79 3.17
N VAL A 176 -14.14 15.22 3.88
CA VAL A 176 -12.79 15.80 4.00
C VAL A 176 -12.08 15.77 2.65
N THR A 177 -12.23 14.69 1.86
CA THR A 177 -11.68 14.61 0.49
C THR A 177 -12.21 15.75 -0.38
N PHE A 178 -13.52 15.99 -0.35
CA PHE A 178 -14.13 17.07 -1.12
C PHE A 178 -13.57 18.44 -0.74
N TYR A 179 -13.52 18.75 0.57
CA TYR A 179 -12.98 20.04 1.04
C TYR A 179 -11.49 20.17 0.75
N LEU A 180 -10.69 19.12 0.93
CA LEU A 180 -9.27 19.14 0.60
C LEU A 180 -9.06 19.36 -0.90
N MET A 181 -9.80 18.69 -1.79
CA MET A 181 -9.72 18.94 -3.23
C MET A 181 -10.10 20.37 -3.60
N ARG A 182 -11.13 20.91 -2.94
CA ARG A 182 -11.61 22.27 -3.20
C ARG A 182 -10.62 23.33 -2.75
N ASP A 183 -10.10 23.21 -1.53
CA ASP A 183 -9.35 24.26 -0.86
C ASP A 183 -7.84 23.98 -0.80
N TRP A 184 -7.34 22.96 -1.52
CA TRP A 184 -5.94 22.50 -1.49
C TRP A 184 -4.93 23.64 -1.68
N HIS A 185 -5.08 24.43 -2.72
CA HIS A 185 -4.16 25.54 -3.01
C HIS A 185 -4.23 26.64 -1.95
N ARG A 186 -5.43 26.97 -1.45
CA ARG A 186 -5.59 27.95 -0.37
C ARG A 186 -4.91 27.50 0.91
N LEU A 187 -5.00 26.19 1.22
CA LEU A 187 -4.32 25.62 2.39
C LEU A 187 -2.80 25.73 2.25
N LEU A 188 -2.26 25.40 1.08
CA LEU A 188 -0.82 25.52 0.82
C LEU A 188 -0.34 26.98 0.89
N ASP A 189 -1.09 27.93 0.32
CA ASP A 189 -0.77 29.35 0.37
C ASP A 189 -0.80 29.88 1.81
N ALA A 190 -1.81 29.51 2.59
CA ALA A 190 -1.91 29.90 4.01
C ALA A 190 -0.74 29.32 4.83
N LEU A 191 -0.35 28.05 4.60
CA LEU A 191 0.82 27.44 5.25
C LEU A 191 2.12 28.15 4.86
N ARG A 192 2.26 28.53 3.59
CA ARG A 192 3.42 29.28 3.10
C ARG A 192 3.52 30.66 3.75
N ASP A 193 2.40 31.36 3.90
CA ASP A 193 2.37 32.70 4.51
C ASP A 193 2.74 32.69 6.01
N MET A 194 2.57 31.55 6.69
CA MET A 194 2.99 31.37 8.08
C MET A 194 4.51 31.16 8.24
N LEU A 195 5.23 30.86 7.14
CA LEU A 195 6.66 30.58 7.22
C LEU A 195 7.49 31.87 7.43
N PRO A 196 8.47 31.83 8.35
CA PRO A 196 9.47 32.90 8.45
C PRO A 196 10.22 33.06 7.12
N ARG A 197 10.39 34.29 6.67
CA ARG A 197 10.95 34.62 5.34
C ARG A 197 12.36 34.06 5.09
N ASN A 198 13.15 33.86 6.14
CA ASN A 198 14.50 33.30 6.05
C ASN A 198 14.52 31.80 5.72
N ILE A 199 13.50 31.02 6.10
CA ILE A 199 13.42 29.58 5.85
C ILE A 199 12.44 29.23 4.71
N GLU A 200 11.55 30.15 4.33
CA GLU A 200 10.56 29.97 3.27
C GLU A 200 11.14 29.34 1.99
N PRO A 201 12.24 29.85 1.39
CA PRO A 201 12.76 29.31 0.14
C PRO A 201 13.22 27.85 0.29
N THR A 202 13.77 27.50 1.44
CA THR A 202 14.23 26.12 1.73
C THR A 202 13.04 25.18 1.92
N VAL A 203 12.02 25.60 2.68
CA VAL A 203 10.82 24.78 2.92
C VAL A 203 10.04 24.59 1.62
N VAL A 204 9.85 25.64 0.81
CA VAL A 204 9.16 25.54 -0.49
C VAL A 204 9.89 24.59 -1.44
N ARG A 205 11.22 24.65 -1.49
CA ARG A 205 12.02 23.73 -2.30
C ARG A 205 11.84 22.29 -1.83
N LEU A 206 11.96 22.03 -0.52
CA LEU A 206 11.79 20.69 0.04
C LEU A 206 10.38 20.14 -0.19
N THR A 207 9.36 20.97 0.00
CA THR A 207 7.96 20.58 -0.28
C THR A 207 7.79 20.21 -1.74
N ARG A 208 8.41 20.95 -2.66
CA ARG A 208 8.37 20.63 -4.10
C ARG A 208 9.10 19.32 -4.42
N GLU A 209 10.29 19.09 -3.83
CA GLU A 209 11.02 17.83 -4.01
C GLU A 209 10.20 16.64 -3.46
N CYS A 210 9.52 16.81 -2.31
CA CYS A 210 8.60 15.81 -1.76
C CYS A 210 7.39 15.58 -2.67
N ASP A 211 6.80 16.65 -3.21
CA ASP A 211 5.68 16.58 -4.15
C ASP A 211 6.06 15.84 -5.44
N GLU A 212 7.22 16.13 -6.00
CA GLU A 212 7.75 15.42 -7.18
C GLU A 212 7.98 13.91 -6.90
N ALA A 213 8.49 13.57 -5.72
CA ALA A 213 8.71 12.19 -5.30
C ALA A 213 7.37 11.45 -5.07
N LEU A 214 6.45 12.05 -4.30
CA LEU A 214 5.13 11.50 -4.02
C LEU A 214 4.30 11.33 -5.29
N GLY A 215 4.17 12.40 -6.07
CA GLY A 215 3.38 12.40 -7.30
C GLY A 215 3.96 11.47 -8.37
N GLY A 216 5.29 11.39 -8.44
CA GLY A 216 5.99 10.45 -9.31
C GLY A 216 5.70 9.01 -8.94
N PHE A 217 5.81 8.68 -7.63
CA PHE A 217 5.50 7.36 -7.12
C PHE A 217 4.04 6.97 -7.34
N LEU A 218 3.09 7.81 -6.91
CA LEU A 218 1.67 7.48 -7.00
C LEU A 218 1.20 7.30 -8.45
N ARG A 219 1.63 8.17 -9.37
CA ARG A 219 1.33 8.01 -10.80
C ARG A 219 1.96 6.75 -11.39
N GLY A 220 3.22 6.48 -11.04
CA GLY A 220 3.92 5.27 -11.46
C GLY A 220 3.20 4.02 -10.94
N GLN A 221 2.84 4.00 -9.66
CA GLN A 221 2.16 2.87 -9.03
C GLN A 221 0.78 2.60 -9.63
N LEU A 222 -0.01 3.64 -9.94
CA LEU A 222 -1.28 3.47 -10.64
C LEU A 222 -1.10 2.83 -12.02
N LEU A 223 -0.08 3.25 -12.77
CA LEU A 223 0.22 2.66 -14.09
C LEU A 223 0.71 1.21 -13.96
N VAL A 224 1.51 0.90 -12.93
CA VAL A 224 1.92 -0.49 -12.61
C VAL A 224 0.69 -1.34 -12.30
N MET A 225 -0.21 -0.87 -11.45
CA MET A 225 -1.46 -1.57 -11.10
C MET A 225 -2.32 -1.87 -12.34
N LEU A 226 -2.50 -0.87 -13.21
CA LEU A 226 -3.26 -1.03 -14.46
C LEU A 226 -2.57 -2.00 -15.41
N GLY A 227 -1.26 -1.86 -15.60
CA GLY A 227 -0.48 -2.75 -16.46
C GLY A 227 -0.51 -4.19 -15.97
N GLN A 228 -0.23 -4.40 -14.68
CA GLN A 228 -0.21 -5.71 -14.05
C GLN A 228 -1.59 -6.36 -14.01
N GLY A 229 -2.63 -5.57 -13.65
CA GLY A 229 -4.02 -6.04 -13.68
C GLY A 229 -4.45 -6.47 -15.08
N THR A 230 -4.04 -5.73 -16.12
CA THR A 230 -4.32 -6.08 -17.51
C THR A 230 -3.59 -7.35 -17.92
N ILE A 231 -2.30 -7.50 -17.59
CA ILE A 231 -1.49 -8.69 -17.92
C ILE A 231 -2.10 -9.93 -17.27
N TYR A 232 -2.43 -9.85 -15.98
CA TYR A 232 -3.04 -10.97 -15.28
C TYR A 232 -4.45 -11.28 -15.80
N ALA A 233 -5.29 -10.26 -16.01
CA ALA A 233 -6.65 -10.45 -16.52
C ALA A 233 -6.64 -11.11 -17.90
N VAL A 234 -5.82 -10.60 -18.83
CA VAL A 234 -5.71 -11.16 -20.19
C VAL A 234 -5.06 -12.55 -20.17
N GLY A 235 -3.97 -12.72 -19.40
CA GLY A 235 -3.29 -14.00 -19.29
C GLY A 235 -4.18 -15.11 -18.73
N LEU A 236 -4.90 -14.84 -17.64
CA LEU A 236 -5.82 -15.81 -17.02
C LEU A 236 -7.05 -16.08 -17.91
N TRP A 237 -7.54 -15.08 -18.62
CA TRP A 237 -8.60 -15.26 -19.61
C TRP A 237 -8.17 -16.13 -20.79
N LEU A 238 -6.95 -15.92 -21.32
CA LEU A 238 -6.42 -16.70 -22.45
C LEU A 238 -6.24 -18.18 -22.13
N ILE A 239 -5.86 -18.54 -20.90
CA ILE A 239 -5.76 -19.92 -20.46
C ILE A 239 -7.14 -20.53 -20.11
N GLY A 240 -8.22 -19.75 -20.19
CA GLY A 240 -9.59 -20.20 -19.93
C GLY A 240 -9.92 -20.36 -18.45
N LEU A 241 -9.26 -19.61 -17.55
CA LEU A 241 -9.60 -19.62 -16.13
C LEU A 241 -10.92 -18.91 -15.89
N ASN A 242 -11.85 -19.58 -15.19
CA ASN A 242 -13.10 -18.96 -14.77
C ASN A 242 -12.82 -17.75 -13.91
N ASN A 243 -13.58 -16.67 -14.10
CA ASN A 243 -13.36 -15.38 -13.43
C ASN A 243 -11.95 -14.80 -13.58
N GLY A 244 -11.12 -15.29 -14.53
CA GLY A 244 -9.73 -14.88 -14.71
C GLY A 244 -9.56 -13.38 -14.88
N ILE A 245 -10.49 -12.69 -15.57
CA ILE A 245 -10.48 -11.23 -15.70
C ILE A 245 -10.65 -10.57 -14.33
N ALA A 246 -11.61 -11.00 -13.54
CA ALA A 246 -11.87 -10.44 -12.23
C ALA A 246 -10.69 -10.68 -11.26
N ILE A 247 -10.14 -11.88 -11.24
CA ILE A 247 -8.96 -12.24 -10.43
C ILE A 247 -7.76 -11.39 -10.84
N GLY A 248 -7.51 -11.22 -12.14
CA GLY A 248 -6.42 -10.40 -12.66
C GLY A 248 -6.57 -8.91 -12.27
N MET A 249 -7.78 -8.37 -12.37
CA MET A 249 -8.07 -7.00 -11.96
C MET A 249 -7.90 -6.81 -10.43
N ILE A 250 -8.34 -7.78 -9.62
CA ILE A 250 -8.13 -7.77 -8.16
C ILE A 250 -6.65 -7.79 -7.85
N ALA A 251 -5.89 -8.72 -8.46
CA ALA A 251 -4.45 -8.81 -8.28
C ALA A 251 -3.75 -7.49 -8.64
N GLY A 252 -4.12 -6.89 -9.78
CA GLY A 252 -3.61 -5.58 -10.21
C GLY A 252 -3.96 -4.46 -9.23
N LEU A 253 -5.17 -4.43 -8.68
CA LEU A 253 -5.57 -3.43 -7.70
C LEU A 253 -4.81 -3.58 -6.37
N VAL A 254 -4.69 -4.82 -5.89
CA VAL A 254 -3.96 -5.14 -4.65
C VAL A 254 -2.45 -4.92 -4.80
N SER A 255 -1.92 -4.89 -6.01
CA SER A 255 -0.52 -4.56 -6.34
C SER A 255 -0.12 -3.12 -5.99
N PHE A 256 -1.06 -2.29 -5.50
CA PHE A 256 -0.68 -1.04 -4.84
C PHE A 256 0.33 -1.28 -3.72
N VAL A 257 0.21 -2.39 -3.01
CA VAL A 257 1.21 -2.86 -2.04
C VAL A 257 2.11 -3.87 -2.74
N PRO A 258 3.44 -3.64 -2.81
CA PRO A 258 4.38 -4.53 -3.47
C PRO A 258 4.25 -5.97 -2.99
N TYR A 259 4.34 -6.92 -3.91
CA TYR A 259 4.20 -8.36 -3.70
C TYR A 259 2.80 -8.85 -3.30
N LEU A 260 1.97 -8.03 -2.63
CA LEU A 260 0.67 -8.45 -2.13
C LEU A 260 -0.30 -8.79 -3.27
N GLY A 261 -0.23 -8.03 -4.38
CA GLY A 261 -1.03 -8.30 -5.58
C GLY A 261 -0.73 -9.67 -6.20
N ALA A 262 0.56 -9.99 -6.37
CA ALA A 262 0.97 -11.28 -6.90
C ALA A 262 0.57 -12.44 -5.97
N ILE A 263 0.82 -12.32 -4.67
CA ILE A 263 0.45 -13.34 -3.68
C ILE A 263 -1.05 -13.60 -3.69
N THR A 264 -1.86 -12.53 -3.60
CA THR A 264 -3.32 -12.62 -3.60
C THR A 264 -3.84 -13.17 -4.93
N GLY A 265 -3.27 -12.69 -6.05
CA GLY A 265 -3.65 -13.15 -7.38
C GLY A 265 -3.34 -14.62 -7.61
N VAL A 266 -2.12 -15.06 -7.27
CA VAL A 266 -1.72 -16.48 -7.35
C VAL A 266 -2.63 -17.34 -6.47
N ALA A 267 -2.88 -16.94 -5.23
CA ALA A 267 -3.74 -17.67 -4.31
C ALA A 267 -5.15 -17.85 -4.90
N LEU A 268 -5.79 -16.76 -5.34
CA LEU A 268 -7.13 -16.83 -5.94
C LEU A 268 -7.16 -17.63 -7.24
N ALA A 269 -6.17 -17.41 -8.13
CA ALA A 269 -6.13 -18.11 -9.41
C ALA A 269 -5.86 -19.61 -9.25
N MET A 270 -4.94 -20.00 -8.35
CA MET A 270 -4.66 -21.41 -8.06
C MET A 270 -5.87 -22.11 -7.45
N VAL A 271 -6.54 -21.45 -6.51
CA VAL A 271 -7.78 -21.96 -5.93
C VAL A 271 -8.82 -22.17 -7.01
N THR A 272 -9.10 -21.17 -7.85
CA THR A 272 -10.06 -21.26 -8.95
C THR A 272 -9.66 -22.33 -9.97
N ALA A 273 -8.36 -22.46 -10.28
CA ALA A 273 -7.85 -23.47 -11.20
C ALA A 273 -8.04 -24.90 -10.67
N ILE A 274 -7.77 -25.13 -9.39
CA ILE A 274 -8.02 -26.41 -8.71
C ILE A 274 -9.51 -26.75 -8.75
N ILE A 275 -10.37 -25.77 -8.53
CA ILE A 275 -11.84 -25.92 -8.57
C ILE A 275 -12.32 -26.25 -9.98
N GLN A 276 -11.77 -25.59 -10.99
CA GLN A 276 -12.22 -25.72 -12.37
C GLN A 276 -11.72 -27.01 -13.03
N ASN A 277 -10.44 -27.29 -12.90
CA ASN A 277 -9.80 -28.44 -13.53
C ASN A 277 -8.51 -28.78 -12.78
N PHE A 278 -8.53 -29.89 -12.01
CA PHE A 278 -7.35 -30.36 -11.30
C PHE A 278 -6.40 -31.06 -12.29
N ASP A 279 -5.80 -30.27 -13.21
CA ASP A 279 -4.81 -30.74 -14.18
C ASP A 279 -3.48 -30.01 -13.97
N PHE A 280 -2.38 -30.80 -13.98
CA PHE A 280 -1.04 -30.26 -13.79
C PHE A 280 -0.68 -29.17 -14.81
N TRP A 281 -1.03 -29.36 -16.07
CA TRP A 281 -0.74 -28.42 -17.14
C TRP A 281 -1.53 -27.12 -16.99
N PHE A 282 -2.76 -27.23 -16.49
CA PHE A 282 -3.59 -26.05 -16.23
C PHE A 282 -3.03 -25.21 -15.06
N LEU A 283 -2.66 -25.88 -13.95
CA LEU A 283 -2.01 -25.21 -12.81
C LEU A 283 -0.65 -24.61 -13.20
N PHE A 284 0.12 -25.33 -14.02
CA PHE A 284 1.38 -24.82 -14.55
C PHE A 284 1.17 -23.57 -15.41
N SER A 285 0.12 -23.54 -16.25
CA SER A 285 -0.22 -22.36 -17.07
C SER A 285 -0.56 -21.15 -16.21
N VAL A 286 -1.28 -21.32 -15.11
CA VAL A 286 -1.53 -20.24 -14.13
C VAL A 286 -0.22 -19.71 -13.56
N ALA A 287 0.68 -20.60 -13.12
CA ALA A 287 1.99 -20.20 -12.60
C ALA A 287 2.82 -19.44 -13.65
N VAL A 288 2.77 -19.85 -14.92
CA VAL A 288 3.43 -19.14 -16.04
C VAL A 288 2.88 -17.73 -16.21
N VAL A 289 1.56 -17.54 -16.19
CA VAL A 289 0.93 -16.21 -16.31
C VAL A 289 1.45 -15.26 -15.21
N PHE A 290 1.45 -15.70 -13.96
CA PHE A 290 1.95 -14.86 -12.86
C PHE A 290 3.47 -14.64 -12.94
N THR A 291 4.25 -15.66 -13.35
CA THR A 291 5.70 -15.49 -13.54
C THR A 291 6.00 -14.47 -14.62
N VAL A 292 5.32 -14.56 -15.77
CA VAL A 292 5.48 -13.58 -16.87
C VAL A 292 5.07 -12.18 -16.39
N GLY A 293 3.93 -12.05 -15.72
CA GLY A 293 3.50 -10.76 -15.17
C GLY A 293 4.50 -10.18 -14.18
N GLN A 294 5.08 -11.02 -13.30
CA GLN A 294 6.09 -10.58 -12.34
C GLN A 294 7.41 -10.17 -13.01
N LEU A 295 7.82 -10.88 -14.08
CA LEU A 295 8.98 -10.48 -14.88
C LEU A 295 8.73 -9.15 -15.58
N VAL A 296 7.57 -8.97 -16.20
CA VAL A 296 7.20 -7.69 -16.84
C VAL A 296 7.14 -6.56 -15.83
N GLU A 297 6.60 -6.79 -14.64
CA GLU A 297 6.61 -5.80 -13.55
C GLU A 297 8.04 -5.42 -13.18
N SER A 298 8.90 -6.39 -12.89
CA SER A 298 10.24 -6.16 -12.36
C SER A 298 11.19 -5.54 -13.38
N PHE A 299 11.11 -5.94 -14.65
CA PHE A 299 12.04 -5.50 -15.69
C PHE A 299 11.54 -4.38 -16.56
N LEU A 300 10.21 -4.19 -16.68
CA LEU A 300 9.62 -3.20 -17.59
C LEU A 300 8.79 -2.15 -16.84
N LEU A 301 7.81 -2.55 -16.03
CA LEU A 301 6.87 -1.59 -15.45
C LEU A 301 7.56 -0.78 -14.34
N THR A 302 8.16 -1.43 -13.37
CA THR A 302 8.76 -0.74 -12.22
C THR A 302 9.91 0.19 -12.63
N PRO A 303 10.91 -0.20 -13.45
CA PRO A 303 11.99 0.69 -13.85
C PRO A 303 11.52 1.87 -14.70
N ASN A 304 10.57 1.66 -15.61
CA ASN A 304 10.13 2.71 -16.53
C ASN A 304 9.11 3.68 -15.90
N LEU A 305 8.25 3.20 -15.01
CA LEU A 305 7.15 3.97 -14.44
C LEU A 305 7.47 4.59 -13.09
N ILE A 306 8.18 3.87 -12.23
CA ILE A 306 8.58 4.34 -10.90
C ILE A 306 10.03 4.84 -10.95
N GLY A 307 10.92 4.07 -11.59
CA GLY A 307 12.35 4.40 -11.76
C GLY A 307 13.10 4.49 -10.42
N ASP A 308 14.29 5.11 -10.46
CA ASP A 308 15.15 5.33 -9.29
C ASP A 308 14.62 6.44 -8.34
N ARG A 309 13.41 6.92 -8.56
CA ARG A 309 12.87 8.09 -7.85
C ARG A 309 12.73 7.86 -6.34
N ILE A 310 12.56 6.62 -5.92
CA ILE A 310 12.44 6.29 -4.50
C ILE A 310 13.83 6.10 -3.89
N GLY A 311 14.78 5.47 -4.61
CA GLY A 311 16.16 5.25 -4.17
C GLY A 311 16.29 4.59 -2.80
N MET A 312 15.30 3.78 -2.42
CA MET A 312 15.26 3.09 -1.13
C MET A 312 15.76 1.66 -1.26
N HIS A 313 16.52 1.21 -0.25
CA HIS A 313 16.91 -0.18 -0.16
C HIS A 313 15.66 -1.07 0.09
N PRO A 314 15.55 -2.27 -0.53
CA PRO A 314 14.39 -3.17 -0.35
C PRO A 314 14.02 -3.44 1.12
N VAL A 315 15.02 -3.56 1.99
CA VAL A 315 14.80 -3.74 3.43
C VAL A 315 14.05 -2.55 4.05
N LEU A 316 14.34 -1.32 3.60
CA LEU A 316 13.64 -0.13 4.09
C LEU A 316 12.17 -0.13 3.63
N VAL A 317 11.90 -0.62 2.42
CA VAL A 317 10.53 -0.79 1.90
C VAL A 317 9.73 -1.72 2.82
N VAL A 318 10.28 -2.92 3.09
CA VAL A 318 9.63 -3.91 3.98
C VAL A 318 9.43 -3.33 5.38
N PHE A 319 10.48 -2.70 5.94
CA PHE A 319 10.39 -2.06 7.25
C PHE A 319 9.29 -0.99 7.30
N THR A 320 9.22 -0.13 6.29
CA THR A 320 8.23 0.97 6.26
C THR A 320 6.81 0.44 6.14
N VAL A 321 6.60 -0.62 5.34
CA VAL A 321 5.30 -1.27 5.20
C VAL A 321 4.86 -1.91 6.51
N LEU A 322 5.76 -2.63 7.19
CA LEU A 322 5.46 -3.25 8.49
C LEU A 322 5.22 -2.19 9.58
N ALA A 323 6.05 -1.16 9.64
CA ALA A 323 5.89 -0.06 10.60
C ALA A 323 4.59 0.71 10.36
N GLY A 324 4.28 1.03 9.10
CA GLY A 324 3.03 1.67 8.72
C GLY A 324 1.82 0.82 9.11
N GLY A 325 1.88 -0.49 8.82
CA GLY A 325 0.85 -1.45 9.19
C GLY A 325 0.62 -1.52 10.71
N GLN A 326 1.68 -1.49 11.50
CA GLN A 326 1.59 -1.50 12.96
C GLN A 326 1.00 -0.21 13.53
N LEU A 327 1.30 0.95 12.94
CA LEU A 327 0.86 2.25 13.45
C LEU A 327 -0.57 2.60 13.04
N PHE A 328 -0.92 2.36 11.77
CA PHE A 328 -2.17 2.81 11.17
C PHE A 328 -2.96 1.69 10.48
N GLY A 329 -2.62 0.42 10.73
CA GLY A 329 -3.27 -0.73 10.12
C GLY A 329 -3.13 -0.75 8.59
N PHE A 330 -4.19 -1.20 7.90
CA PHE A 330 -4.20 -1.31 6.43
C PHE A 330 -3.87 0.02 5.74
N ILE A 331 -4.35 1.13 6.26
CA ILE A 331 -4.08 2.46 5.70
C ILE A 331 -2.61 2.85 5.86
N GLY A 332 -2.00 2.45 6.98
CA GLY A 332 -0.57 2.62 7.17
C GLY A 332 0.27 1.85 6.15
N VAL A 333 -0.12 0.62 5.81
CA VAL A 333 0.51 -0.14 4.72
C VAL A 333 0.39 0.59 3.39
N LEU A 334 -0.79 1.13 3.10
CA LEU A 334 -1.08 1.85 1.85
C LEU A 334 -0.26 3.15 1.73
N LEU A 335 -0.13 3.90 2.83
CA LEU A 335 0.60 5.16 2.88
C LEU A 335 2.12 4.99 3.11
N ALA A 336 2.57 3.79 3.51
CA ALA A 336 3.94 3.52 3.88
C ALA A 336 4.95 4.01 2.83
N LEU A 337 4.77 3.58 1.58
CA LEU A 337 5.70 3.90 0.50
C LEU A 337 5.65 5.37 0.06
N PRO A 338 4.48 6.01 -0.14
CA PRO A 338 4.41 7.45 -0.35
C PRO A 338 5.11 8.26 0.74
N VAL A 339 4.83 7.95 2.01
CA VAL A 339 5.45 8.65 3.14
C VAL A 339 6.96 8.40 3.20
N ALA A 340 7.41 7.17 2.92
CA ALA A 340 8.83 6.86 2.87
C ALA A 340 9.55 7.58 1.70
N ALA A 341 8.90 7.73 0.55
CA ALA A 341 9.45 8.48 -0.58
C ALA A 341 9.71 9.95 -0.19
N ALA A 342 8.73 10.62 0.42
CA ALA A 342 8.90 11.97 0.95
C ALA A 342 9.95 12.00 2.08
N GLY A 343 9.94 11.02 2.98
CA GLY A 343 10.93 10.88 4.05
C GLY A 343 12.36 10.78 3.54
N THR A 344 12.58 10.07 2.42
CA THR A 344 13.91 9.95 1.79
C THR A 344 14.44 11.31 1.31
N VAL A 345 13.58 12.18 0.79
CA VAL A 345 13.96 13.56 0.41
C VAL A 345 14.45 14.33 1.63
N LEU A 346 13.70 14.28 2.73
CA LEU A 346 14.06 14.95 3.97
C LEU A 346 15.37 14.41 4.56
N VAL A 347 15.53 13.08 4.62
CA VAL A 347 16.76 12.44 5.12
C VAL A 347 17.95 12.85 4.26
N ARG A 348 17.82 12.87 2.93
CA ARG A 348 18.90 13.35 2.03
C ARG A 348 19.26 14.81 2.28
N PHE A 349 18.28 15.66 2.52
CA PHE A 349 18.51 17.07 2.85
C PHE A 349 19.28 17.20 4.16
N PHE A 350 18.82 16.57 5.24
CA PHE A 350 19.51 16.61 6.53
C PHE A 350 20.93 16.01 6.46
N TYR A 351 21.11 14.92 5.72
CA TYR A 351 22.42 14.30 5.52
C TYR A 351 23.40 15.22 4.78
N ARG A 352 22.94 15.91 3.71
CA ARG A 352 23.74 16.89 3.00
C ARG A 352 24.11 18.08 3.88
N SER A 353 23.13 18.62 4.61
CA SER A 353 23.33 19.70 5.57
C SER A 353 24.30 19.30 6.69
N TYR A 354 24.23 18.07 7.18
CA TYR A 354 25.16 17.55 8.18
C TYR A 354 26.59 17.47 7.62
N LYS A 355 26.79 16.94 6.42
CA LYS A 355 28.11 16.87 5.78
C LYS A 355 28.76 18.25 5.53
N GLN A 356 27.95 19.27 5.31
CA GLN A 356 28.40 20.64 5.13
C GLN A 356 28.61 21.39 6.47
N SER A 357 28.21 20.77 7.59
CA SER A 357 28.35 21.39 8.91
C SER A 357 29.80 21.38 9.40
N ARG A 358 30.17 22.40 10.21
CA ARG A 358 31.49 22.46 10.87
C ARG A 358 31.81 21.25 11.74
N ILE A 359 30.75 20.60 12.32
CA ILE A 359 30.89 19.40 13.13
C ILE A 359 31.52 18.25 12.32
N TYR A 360 31.14 18.10 11.04
CA TYR A 360 31.73 17.08 10.17
C TYR A 360 33.13 17.50 9.66
N ALA A 361 33.33 18.76 9.35
CA ALA A 361 34.62 19.29 8.85
C ALA A 361 35.73 19.26 9.93
N GLU A 362 35.38 19.55 11.21
CA GLU A 362 36.35 19.48 12.31
C GLU A 362 36.87 18.04 12.57
N GLN A 363 36.08 17.00 12.24
CA GLN A 363 36.53 15.63 12.34
C GLN A 363 37.56 15.26 11.22
N GLN A 364 37.45 15.84 10.05
CA GLN A 364 38.42 15.62 8.96
C GLN A 364 39.73 16.33 9.22
N GLY A 365 39.73 17.52 9.83
CA GLY A 365 40.96 18.25 10.22
C GLY A 365 41.76 17.58 11.35
N ARG A 366 41.12 16.76 12.18
CA ARG A 366 41.78 15.98 13.25
C ARG A 366 42.47 14.70 12.73
N SER A 367 42.14 14.25 11.52
CA SER A 367 42.69 13.04 10.91
C SER A 367 43.87 13.30 9.95
N ALA A 368 44.29 14.57 9.73
CA ALA A 368 45.48 14.86 9.01
C ALA A 368 46.70 14.56 9.89
N PRO A 369 47.63 13.66 9.50
CA PRO A 369 48.84 13.44 10.25
C PRO A 369 49.64 14.76 10.28
N ALA A 370 50.12 15.13 11.46
CA ALA A 370 51.06 16.24 11.60
C ALA A 370 52.22 15.94 10.66
N GLU A 371 52.41 16.76 9.60
CA GLU A 371 53.62 16.75 8.84
C GLU A 371 54.77 17.04 9.80
N THR A 372 55.54 16.02 10.05
CA THR A 372 56.85 16.16 10.73
C THR A 372 57.74 16.96 9.82
N THR A 373 57.86 18.26 10.09
CA THR A 373 58.95 19.09 9.59
C THR A 373 60.22 18.68 10.33
N ASP A 374 61.07 17.90 9.66
CA ASP A 374 62.49 17.81 9.94
C ASP A 374 63.25 18.94 9.24
#